data_6f5af0eba804ccfffbc41e17b5309d27
#
_entry.id   6f5af0eba804ccfffbc41e17b5309d27
#
_cell.length_a   1.000
_cell.length_b   1.000
_cell.length_c   1.000
_cell.angle_alpha   90.00
_cell.angle_beta   90.00
_cell.angle_gamma   90.00
#
_symmetry.space_group_name_H-M   'P 1'
#
loop_
_entity.id
_entity.type
_entity.pdbx_description
1 polymer ?
#
loop_
_entity_poly.entity_id
_entity_poly.type
_entity_poly.pdbx_seq_one_letter_code
_entity_poly.pdbx_strand_id
1 'polypeptide(L)'
;MHILVIDDDPLAGEMTAALLESQGHNTLLAHDAMDAVEQLDTHSDIVLIVSDMHMPLVSGTELLAMLREQGNHLPFILLTGDTPSETLQQTPGLTACLCKDAELADTLAAAVKQALDG
;
A
#
# COMPACT_ATOMS: atom_id res chain seq x y z
N MET A 1 6.82 -10.25 10.48
CA MET A 1 6.79 -9.37 9.31
C MET A 1 5.35 -9.09 8.90
N HIS A 2 5.00 -7.83 8.77
CA HIS A 2 3.64 -7.43 8.43
C HIS A 2 3.62 -6.52 7.21
N ILE A 3 2.54 -6.62 6.44
CA ILE A 3 2.24 -5.68 5.36
C ILE A 3 1.12 -4.77 5.85
N LEU A 4 1.33 -3.46 5.81
CA LEU A 4 0.33 -2.49 6.20
C LEU A 4 -0.57 -2.17 5.00
N VAL A 5 -1.85 -2.46 5.13
CA VAL A 5 -2.86 -2.16 4.11
C VAL A 5 -3.64 -0.93 4.54
N ILE A 6 -3.67 0.08 3.70
CA ILE A 6 -4.32 1.35 4.00
C ILE A 6 -5.46 1.58 3.00
N ASP A 7 -6.69 1.66 3.50
CA ASP A 7 -7.87 1.90 2.67
C ASP A 7 -8.97 2.50 3.55
N ASP A 8 -9.57 3.59 3.09
CA ASP A 8 -10.67 4.23 3.82
C ASP A 8 -11.98 3.45 3.73
N ASP A 9 -12.09 2.54 2.76
CA ASP A 9 -13.22 1.63 2.65
C ASP A 9 -12.85 0.33 3.39
N PRO A 10 -13.50 0.03 4.54
CA PRO A 10 -13.16 -1.16 5.31
C PRO A 10 -13.28 -2.46 4.53
N LEU A 11 -14.30 -2.57 3.68
CA LEU A 11 -14.51 -3.77 2.88
C LEU A 11 -13.40 -3.96 1.85
N ALA A 12 -13.04 -2.90 1.14
CA ALA A 12 -11.95 -2.96 0.16
C ALA A 12 -10.62 -3.28 0.83
N GLY A 13 -10.36 -2.68 1.99
CA GLY A 13 -9.15 -2.97 2.77
C GLY A 13 -9.07 -4.42 3.22
N GLU A 14 -10.18 -4.96 3.71
CA GLU A 14 -10.26 -6.36 4.12
C GLU A 14 -10.04 -7.30 2.94
N MET A 15 -10.57 -6.98 1.77
CA MET A 15 -10.37 -7.78 0.57
C MET A 15 -8.91 -7.80 0.14
N THR A 16 -8.24 -6.66 0.16
CA THR A 16 -6.82 -6.58 -0.15
C THR A 16 -6.00 -7.36 0.86
N ALA A 17 -6.30 -7.21 2.15
CA ALA A 17 -5.64 -7.98 3.21
C ALA A 17 -5.85 -9.48 3.01
N ALA A 18 -7.06 -9.91 2.67
CA ALA A 18 -7.36 -11.32 2.43
C ALA A 18 -6.54 -11.89 1.27
N LEU A 19 -6.37 -11.12 0.18
CA LEU A 19 -5.51 -11.53 -0.93
C LEU A 19 -4.09 -11.77 -0.48
N LEU A 20 -3.53 -10.84 0.32
CA LEU A 20 -2.17 -10.96 0.83
C LEU A 20 -2.03 -12.12 1.79
N GLU A 21 -3.02 -12.33 2.66
CA GLU A 21 -3.01 -13.44 3.61
C GLU A 21 -3.10 -14.78 2.90
N SER A 22 -3.84 -14.86 1.81
CA SER A 22 -3.91 -16.08 0.99
C SER A 22 -2.57 -16.42 0.33
N GLN A 23 -1.69 -15.43 0.22
CA GLN A 23 -0.35 -15.59 -0.34
C GLN A 23 0.71 -15.83 0.73
N GLY A 24 0.30 -15.97 1.99
CA GLY A 24 1.20 -16.29 3.09
C GLY A 24 1.72 -15.10 3.88
N HIS A 25 1.17 -13.91 3.68
CA HIS A 25 1.61 -12.70 4.37
C HIS A 25 0.71 -12.37 5.55
N ASN A 26 1.28 -11.76 6.59
CA ASN A 26 0.52 -11.20 7.69
C ASN A 26 0.20 -9.73 7.38
N THR A 27 -0.99 -9.28 7.71
CA THR A 27 -1.42 -7.92 7.39
C THR A 27 -1.88 -7.15 8.62
N LEU A 28 -1.75 -5.83 8.54
CA LEU A 28 -2.37 -4.87 9.44
C LEU A 28 -3.21 -3.93 8.60
N LEU A 29 -4.32 -3.48 9.12
CA LEU A 29 -5.22 -2.57 8.41
C LEU A 29 -5.20 -1.19 9.04
N ALA A 30 -5.07 -0.16 8.20
CA ALA A 30 -5.26 1.23 8.58
C ALA A 30 -6.36 1.81 7.70
N HIS A 31 -7.21 2.67 8.26
CA HIS A 31 -8.34 3.21 7.52
C HIS A 31 -8.12 4.63 7.01
N ASP A 32 -7.00 5.26 7.34
CA ASP A 32 -6.60 6.57 6.80
C ASP A 32 -5.11 6.78 7.01
N ALA A 33 -4.62 7.93 6.53
CA ALA A 33 -3.19 8.26 6.60
C ALA A 33 -2.72 8.42 8.05
N MET A 34 -3.53 9.01 8.91
CA MET A 34 -3.14 9.21 10.32
C MET A 34 -3.02 7.90 11.06
N ASP A 35 -3.97 6.98 10.84
CA ASP A 35 -3.92 5.64 11.42
C ASP A 35 -2.69 4.88 10.90
N ALA A 36 -2.38 5.04 9.62
CA ALA A 36 -1.19 4.42 9.03
C ALA A 36 0.10 4.90 9.70
N VAL A 37 0.25 6.19 9.89
CA VAL A 37 1.43 6.78 10.55
C VAL A 37 1.54 6.25 11.98
N GLU A 38 0.44 6.20 12.70
CA GLU A 38 0.40 5.69 14.07
C GLU A 38 0.81 4.22 14.12
N GLN A 39 0.32 3.40 13.20
CA GLN A 39 0.69 1.98 13.16
C GLN A 39 2.16 1.77 12.78
N LEU A 40 2.68 2.59 11.88
CA LEU A 40 4.10 2.54 11.52
C LEU A 40 4.99 2.89 12.71
N ASP A 41 4.56 3.81 13.57
CA ASP A 41 5.30 4.15 14.79
C ASP A 41 5.21 3.04 15.84
N THR A 42 4.07 2.33 15.89
CA THR A 42 3.82 1.32 16.91
C THR A 42 4.41 -0.04 16.54
N HIS A 43 4.38 -0.39 15.25
CA HIS A 43 4.80 -1.72 14.76
C HIS A 43 6.07 -1.60 13.93
N SER A 44 7.20 -1.99 14.53
CA SER A 44 8.50 -1.93 13.84
C SER A 44 8.72 -3.06 12.83
N ASP A 45 7.83 -4.04 12.80
CA ASP A 45 7.92 -5.19 11.89
C ASP A 45 7.15 -5.05 10.59
N ILE A 46 6.63 -3.87 10.30
CA ILE A 46 6.02 -3.58 8.99
C ILE A 46 7.12 -3.47 7.96
N VAL A 47 7.02 -4.25 6.88
CA VAL A 47 8.07 -4.34 5.85
C VAL A 47 7.63 -3.80 4.50
N LEU A 48 6.33 -3.54 4.33
CA LEU A 48 5.75 -3.09 3.06
C LEU A 48 4.45 -2.36 3.33
N ILE A 49 4.18 -1.35 2.52
CA ILE A 49 2.93 -0.59 2.58
C ILE A 49 2.16 -0.78 1.27
N VAL A 50 0.87 -1.12 1.39
CA VAL A 50 -0.05 -1.19 0.25
C VAL A 50 -1.18 -0.22 0.54
N SER A 51 -1.27 0.86 -0.23
CA SER A 51 -2.20 1.96 0.03
C SER A 51 -3.13 2.22 -1.14
N ASP A 52 -4.40 2.48 -0.82
CA ASP A 52 -5.34 3.02 -1.79
C ASP A 52 -4.92 4.45 -2.17
N MET A 53 -5.13 4.82 -3.43
CA MET A 53 -4.84 6.18 -3.92
C MET A 53 -5.84 7.18 -3.35
N HIS A 54 -7.13 6.82 -3.36
CA HIS A 54 -8.22 7.74 -3.01
C HIS A 54 -8.62 7.58 -1.56
N MET A 55 -8.18 8.51 -0.72
CA MET A 55 -8.54 8.56 0.69
C MET A 55 -8.92 10.00 1.05
N PRO A 56 -9.82 10.21 2.02
CA PRO A 56 -10.18 11.55 2.43
C PRO A 56 -8.99 12.25 3.09
N LEU A 57 -8.89 13.55 2.90
CA LEU A 57 -7.89 14.46 3.47
C LEU A 57 -6.48 14.27 2.91
N VAL A 58 -5.97 13.05 2.87
CA VAL A 58 -4.61 12.75 2.40
C VAL A 58 -4.69 11.58 1.44
N SER A 59 -4.29 11.80 0.19
CA SER A 59 -4.26 10.74 -0.82
C SER A 59 -3.06 9.79 -0.59
N GLY A 60 -3.05 8.66 -1.31
CA GLY A 60 -1.95 7.71 -1.23
C GLY A 60 -0.62 8.32 -1.62
N THR A 61 -0.58 9.15 -2.67
CA THR A 61 0.66 9.81 -3.10
C THR A 61 1.11 10.86 -2.09
N GLU A 62 0.18 11.56 -1.47
CA GLU A 62 0.51 12.53 -0.42
C GLU A 62 1.09 11.83 0.81
N LEU A 63 0.51 10.69 1.19
CA LEU A 63 1.03 9.88 2.28
C LEU A 63 2.44 9.39 1.97
N LEU A 64 2.69 8.93 0.76
CA LEU A 64 4.02 8.49 0.34
C LEU A 64 5.03 9.62 0.51
N ALA A 65 4.70 10.82 0.05
CA ALA A 65 5.59 11.98 0.18
C ALA A 65 5.88 12.30 1.65
N MET A 66 4.86 12.27 2.51
CA MET A 66 5.03 12.50 3.93
C MET A 66 5.97 11.49 4.57
N LEU A 67 5.81 10.21 4.25
CA LEU A 67 6.66 9.15 4.80
C LEU A 67 8.11 9.31 4.36
N ARG A 68 8.34 9.65 3.10
CA ARG A 68 9.71 9.86 2.59
C ARG A 68 10.38 11.05 3.26
N GLU A 69 9.63 12.11 3.52
CA GLU A 69 10.15 13.27 4.26
C GLU A 69 10.52 12.92 5.70
N GLN A 70 9.81 11.98 6.30
CA GLN A 70 10.08 11.54 7.68
C GLN A 70 11.22 10.50 7.75
N GLY A 71 11.83 10.18 6.65
CA GLY A 71 12.91 9.19 6.61
C GLY A 71 12.43 7.76 6.52
N ASN A 72 11.13 7.53 6.28
CA ASN A 72 10.59 6.19 6.09
C ASN A 72 10.74 5.81 4.60
N HIS A 73 11.49 4.75 4.33
CA HIS A 73 11.78 4.30 2.97
C HIS A 73 11.27 2.89 2.68
N LEU A 74 10.24 2.45 3.41
CA LEU A 74 9.63 1.15 3.13
C LEU A 74 9.08 1.10 1.71
N PRO A 75 9.12 -0.09 1.06
CA PRO A 75 8.45 -0.24 -0.23
C PRO A 75 6.99 0.16 -0.14
N PHE A 76 6.50 0.84 -1.16
CA PHE A 76 5.15 1.41 -1.16
C PHE A 76 4.47 1.05 -2.48
N ILE A 77 3.39 0.28 -2.37
CA ILE A 77 2.56 -0.11 -3.51
C ILE A 77 1.26 0.69 -3.46
N LEU A 78 0.92 1.36 -4.55
CA LEU A 78 -0.28 2.17 -4.65
C LEU A 78 -1.33 1.42 -5.45
N LEU A 79 -2.57 1.41 -4.95
CA LEU A 79 -3.71 0.80 -5.64
C LEU A 79 -4.67 1.89 -6.09
N THR A 80 -5.11 1.83 -7.33
CA THR A 80 -6.07 2.78 -7.89
C THR A 80 -7.21 2.04 -8.59
N GLY A 81 -8.41 2.63 -8.55
CA GLY A 81 -9.56 2.07 -9.23
C GLY A 81 -9.54 2.22 -10.75
N ASP A 82 -8.68 3.10 -11.25
CA ASP A 82 -8.54 3.38 -12.68
C ASP A 82 -7.20 2.87 -13.19
N THR A 83 -7.05 2.78 -14.51
CA THR A 83 -5.74 2.47 -15.10
C THR A 83 -4.73 3.53 -14.67
N PRO A 84 -3.60 3.14 -14.06
CA PRO A 84 -2.62 4.11 -13.59
C PRO A 84 -2.08 4.96 -14.74
N SER A 85 -2.04 6.28 -14.55
CA SER A 85 -1.44 7.18 -15.52
C SER A 85 0.07 7.02 -15.49
N GLU A 86 0.72 7.44 -16.56
CA GLU A 86 2.18 7.45 -16.63
C GLU A 86 2.79 8.32 -15.54
N THR A 87 2.18 9.49 -15.29
CA THR A 87 2.60 10.39 -14.22
C THR A 87 2.53 9.72 -12.85
N LEU A 88 1.44 8.99 -12.59
CA LEU A 88 1.25 8.30 -11.33
C LEU A 88 2.28 7.19 -11.14
N GLN A 89 2.56 6.43 -12.19
CA GLN A 89 3.55 5.35 -12.14
C GLN A 89 4.97 5.86 -11.91
N GLN A 90 5.24 7.10 -12.29
CA GLN A 90 6.55 7.73 -12.13
C GLN A 90 6.68 8.54 -10.83
N THR A 91 5.72 8.41 -9.91
CA THR A 91 5.79 9.10 -8.62
C THR A 91 7.07 8.74 -7.88
N PRO A 92 7.86 9.73 -7.44
CA PRO A 92 9.12 9.45 -6.74
C PRO A 92 8.91 8.62 -5.48
N GLY A 93 9.74 7.59 -5.30
CA GLY A 93 9.69 6.72 -4.13
C GLY A 93 8.64 5.62 -4.20
N LEU A 94 7.84 5.58 -5.27
CA LEU A 94 6.82 4.55 -5.45
C LEU A 94 7.45 3.26 -5.96
N THR A 95 7.11 2.14 -5.32
CA THR A 95 7.60 0.82 -5.75
C THR A 95 6.79 0.29 -6.92
N ALA A 96 5.46 0.40 -6.84
CA ALA A 96 4.56 -0.03 -7.90
C ALA A 96 3.22 0.67 -7.77
N CYS A 97 2.51 0.81 -8.90
CA CYS A 97 1.15 1.31 -8.93
C CYS A 97 0.29 0.32 -9.70
N LEU A 98 -0.73 -0.22 -9.06
CA LEU A 98 -1.56 -1.29 -9.61
C LEU A 98 -3.01 -0.86 -9.68
N CYS A 99 -3.73 -1.41 -10.67
CA CYS A 99 -5.16 -1.18 -10.83
C CYS A 99 -5.95 -2.23 -10.04
N LYS A 100 -7.02 -1.80 -9.37
CA LYS A 100 -7.94 -2.70 -8.66
C LYS A 100 -8.89 -3.36 -9.67
N ASP A 101 -8.39 -4.34 -10.41
CA ASP A 101 -9.17 -5.06 -11.42
C ASP A 101 -9.16 -6.56 -11.15
N ALA A 102 -9.68 -7.34 -12.08
CA ALA A 102 -9.79 -8.79 -11.93
C ALA A 102 -8.43 -9.49 -11.83
N GLU A 103 -7.35 -8.83 -12.26
CA GLU A 103 -6.01 -9.38 -12.23
C GLU A 103 -5.22 -8.96 -10.99
N LEU A 104 -5.84 -8.23 -10.07
CA LEU A 104 -5.14 -7.66 -8.90
C LEU A 104 -4.45 -8.75 -8.07
N ALA A 105 -5.07 -9.91 -7.90
CA ALA A 105 -4.46 -10.98 -7.11
C ALA A 105 -3.08 -11.36 -7.67
N ASP A 106 -2.96 -11.48 -8.99
CA ASP A 106 -1.71 -11.85 -9.65
C ASP A 106 -0.72 -10.68 -9.67
N THR A 107 -1.18 -9.47 -10.02
CA THR A 107 -0.29 -8.31 -10.11
C THR A 107 0.23 -7.91 -8.74
N LEU A 108 -0.62 -7.99 -7.71
CA LEU A 108 -0.22 -7.68 -6.34
C LEU A 108 0.79 -8.71 -5.83
N ALA A 109 0.56 -10.01 -6.08
CA ALA A 109 1.48 -11.06 -5.68
C ALA A 109 2.88 -10.82 -6.27
N ALA A 110 2.95 -10.51 -7.56
CA ALA A 110 4.21 -10.24 -8.24
C ALA A 110 4.91 -9.00 -7.68
N ALA A 111 4.16 -7.92 -7.45
CA ALA A 111 4.72 -6.67 -6.94
C ALA A 111 5.24 -6.83 -5.51
N VAL A 112 4.50 -7.54 -4.65
CA VAL A 112 4.92 -7.80 -3.27
C VAL A 112 6.18 -8.65 -3.25
N LYS A 113 6.23 -9.70 -4.04
CA LYS A 113 7.41 -10.56 -4.11
C LYS A 113 8.63 -9.76 -4.54
N GLN A 114 8.49 -8.93 -5.57
CA GLN A 114 9.58 -8.10 -6.07
C GLN A 114 10.04 -7.09 -5.02
N ALA A 115 9.11 -6.48 -4.31
CA ALA A 115 9.41 -5.50 -3.28
C ALA A 115 10.16 -6.12 -2.09
N LEU A 116 9.77 -7.31 -1.68
CA LEU A 116 10.39 -7.99 -0.53
C LEU A 116 11.71 -8.68 -0.88
N ASP A 117 11.87 -9.10 -2.14
CA ASP A 117 13.11 -9.73 -2.62
C ASP A 117 14.17 -8.71 -3.05
N GLY A 118 13.71 -7.51 -3.39
CA GLY A 118 14.59 -6.43 -3.81
C GLY A 118 15.18 -5.65 -2.64
#